data_7a577bbaf5c81b96a35ca4f1fe52a5fd
#
_entry.id   7a577bbaf5c81b96a35ca4f1fe52a5fd
#
_cell.length_a   1.000
_cell.length_b   1.000
_cell.length_c   1.000
_cell.angle_alpha   90.00
_cell.angle_beta   90.00
_cell.angle_gamma   90.00
#
_symmetry.space_group_name_H-M   'P 1'
#
loop_
_entity.id
_entity.type
_entity.pdbx_description
1 polymer ?
#
loop_
_entity_poly.entity_id
_entity_poly.type
_entity_poly.pdbx_seq_one_letter_code
_entity_poly.pdbx_strand_id
1 'polypeptide(L)'
;MYNEEKTLHQIFTKVRQAPIEKEIIIVDDGSTDGTRTLLKKYEQTDNVKVIYQDKNYGKGAAIRAAISLVAGDITIIQDADLEYDPEDYLKLIEPFRAGVVKVVYGSRFLNKQNRHSYRRFYLGGVFLSLLTNLLYFQRLTDESTCYKVFDSRLLKSINLKCKGFEFCPEVTAKVAKRGILIKEIPISYYPRSIQEGKKISWRDGLKAIWILLKYRIID
;
A
#
# COMPACT_ATOMS: atom_id res chain seq x y z
N MET A 1 -10.07 2.71 1.93
CA MET A 1 -10.52 2.05 3.19
C MET A 1 -11.89 1.43 3.00
N TYR A 2 -12.25 0.45 3.81
CA TYR A 2 -13.57 -0.19 3.83
C TYR A 2 -13.88 -0.68 5.24
N ASN A 3 -14.92 -0.12 5.88
CA ASN A 3 -15.34 -0.42 7.25
C ASN A 3 -14.19 -0.30 8.27
N GLU A 4 -13.68 0.91 8.45
CA GLU A 4 -12.58 1.25 9.35
C GLU A 4 -12.98 2.36 10.35
N GLU A 5 -14.25 2.38 10.77
CA GLU A 5 -14.78 3.37 11.73
C GLU A 5 -13.95 3.48 13.01
N LYS A 6 -13.46 2.34 13.52
CA LYS A 6 -12.71 2.28 14.78
C LYS A 6 -11.29 2.83 14.69
N THR A 7 -10.66 2.75 13.53
CA THR A 7 -9.25 3.09 13.31
C THR A 7 -9.05 4.42 12.60
N LEU A 8 -10.07 4.86 11.84
CA LEU A 8 -10.00 6.02 10.95
C LEU A 8 -9.51 7.29 11.66
N HIS A 9 -10.07 7.63 12.82
CA HIS A 9 -9.69 8.85 13.52
C HIS A 9 -8.22 8.84 13.94
N GLN A 10 -7.75 7.72 14.47
CA GLN A 10 -6.39 7.56 14.95
C GLN A 10 -5.38 7.60 13.78
N ILE A 11 -5.64 6.87 12.68
CA ILE A 11 -4.73 6.88 11.54
C ILE A 11 -4.70 8.25 10.87
N PHE A 12 -5.84 8.91 10.71
CA PHE A 12 -5.91 10.25 10.14
C PHE A 12 -5.09 11.26 10.95
N THR A 13 -5.20 11.21 12.28
CA THR A 13 -4.42 12.06 13.19
C THR A 13 -2.93 11.80 13.03
N LYS A 14 -2.48 10.54 13.06
CA LYS A 14 -1.08 10.16 12.86
C LYS A 14 -0.54 10.63 11.49
N VAL A 15 -1.30 10.43 10.42
CA VAL A 15 -0.91 10.89 9.08
C VAL A 15 -0.75 12.41 9.06
N ARG A 16 -1.68 13.15 9.65
CA ARG A 16 -1.57 14.62 9.72
C ARG A 16 -0.36 15.11 10.52
N GLN A 17 -0.05 14.44 11.62
CA GLN A 17 1.07 14.79 12.49
C GLN A 17 2.44 14.44 11.92
N ALA A 18 2.52 13.54 10.92
CA ALA A 18 3.79 13.21 10.28
C ALA A 18 4.44 14.48 9.73
N PRO A 19 5.74 14.77 10.05
CA PRO A 19 6.38 16.06 9.82
C PRO A 19 6.86 16.22 8.36
N ILE A 20 5.93 16.09 7.42
CA ILE A 20 6.13 16.28 5.99
C ILE A 20 4.97 17.12 5.44
N GLU A 21 5.24 17.99 4.48
CA GLU A 21 4.19 18.64 3.69
C GLU A 21 3.51 17.60 2.80
N LYS A 22 2.18 17.58 2.82
CA LYS A 22 1.40 16.56 2.12
C LYS A 22 -0.02 16.97 1.79
N GLU A 23 -0.56 16.40 0.74
CA GLU A 23 -1.99 16.23 0.54
C GLU A 23 -2.42 14.84 1.01
N ILE A 24 -3.65 14.69 1.42
CA ILE A 24 -4.23 13.41 1.85
C ILE A 24 -5.43 13.10 0.96
N ILE A 25 -5.35 12.00 0.22
CA ILE A 25 -6.45 11.52 -0.61
C ILE A 25 -7.02 10.27 0.05
N ILE A 26 -8.25 10.35 0.50
CA ILE A 26 -8.95 9.28 1.19
C ILE A 26 -9.98 8.68 0.24
N VAL A 27 -9.94 7.37 0.04
CA VAL A 27 -10.95 6.66 -0.74
C VAL A 27 -11.74 5.74 0.17
N ASP A 28 -13.04 6.02 0.31
CA ASP A 28 -13.99 5.10 0.91
C ASP A 28 -14.48 4.12 -0.14
N ASP A 29 -14.17 2.85 0.05
CA ASP A 29 -14.52 1.76 -0.87
C ASP A 29 -15.89 1.15 -0.54
N GLY A 30 -16.90 2.01 -0.42
CA GLY A 30 -18.27 1.59 -0.18
C GLY A 30 -18.57 1.12 1.25
N SER A 31 -18.00 1.76 2.26
CA SER A 31 -18.22 1.40 3.67
C SER A 31 -19.71 1.44 4.06
N THR A 32 -20.10 0.51 4.93
CA THR A 32 -21.47 0.31 5.44
C THR A 32 -21.61 0.56 6.95
N ASP A 33 -20.50 0.85 7.62
CA ASP A 33 -20.43 1.27 9.03
C ASP A 33 -20.39 2.80 9.17
N GLY A 34 -20.02 3.32 10.33
CA GLY A 34 -19.88 4.77 10.59
C GLY A 34 -18.70 5.47 9.89
N THR A 35 -17.89 4.77 9.10
CA THR A 35 -16.70 5.33 8.40
C THR A 35 -17.07 6.57 7.58
N ARG A 36 -18.15 6.51 6.78
CA ARG A 36 -18.60 7.65 5.94
C ARG A 36 -18.98 8.87 6.74
N THR A 37 -19.66 8.66 7.87
CA THR A 37 -20.06 9.75 8.77
C THR A 37 -18.85 10.48 9.34
N LEU A 38 -17.78 9.72 9.68
CA LEU A 38 -16.52 10.30 10.15
C LEU A 38 -15.79 11.04 9.02
N LEU A 39 -15.75 10.49 7.81
CA LEU A 39 -15.09 11.10 6.65
C LEU A 39 -15.66 12.46 6.30
N LYS A 40 -16.98 12.66 6.40
CA LYS A 40 -17.62 13.97 6.19
C LYS A 40 -17.05 15.08 7.05
N LYS A 41 -16.55 14.75 8.25
CA LYS A 41 -15.88 15.73 9.13
C LYS A 41 -14.50 16.13 8.62
N TYR A 42 -13.84 15.29 7.82
CA TYR A 42 -12.49 15.55 7.30
C TYR A 42 -12.49 16.22 5.93
N GLU A 43 -13.62 16.22 5.19
CA GLU A 43 -13.73 16.89 3.89
C GLU A 43 -13.42 18.38 3.93
N GLN A 44 -13.69 19.03 5.06
CA GLN A 44 -13.42 20.47 5.26
C GLN A 44 -11.99 20.76 5.75
N THR A 45 -11.17 19.73 5.86
CA THR A 45 -9.79 19.88 6.29
C THR A 45 -8.90 20.26 5.11
N ASP A 46 -8.05 21.27 5.28
CA ASP A 46 -7.12 21.69 4.25
C ASP A 46 -6.23 20.54 3.76
N ASN A 47 -6.00 20.52 2.47
CA ASN A 47 -5.22 19.49 1.77
C ASN A 47 -5.76 18.05 1.90
N VAL A 48 -7.05 17.89 2.22
CA VAL A 48 -7.74 16.60 2.25
C VAL A 48 -8.74 16.50 1.11
N LYS A 49 -8.69 15.41 0.37
CA LYS A 49 -9.68 15.04 -0.65
C LYS A 49 -10.31 13.70 -0.30
N VAL A 50 -11.63 13.60 -0.36
CA VAL A 50 -12.35 12.35 -0.07
C VAL A 50 -13.09 11.90 -1.32
N ILE A 51 -12.98 10.60 -1.65
CA ILE A 51 -13.71 9.94 -2.74
C ILE A 51 -14.61 8.88 -2.11
N TYR A 52 -15.89 8.87 -2.47
CA TYR A 52 -16.83 7.83 -2.06
C TYR A 52 -17.17 6.93 -3.23
N GLN A 53 -16.87 5.66 -3.12
CA GLN A 53 -17.34 4.65 -4.07
C GLN A 53 -18.75 4.18 -3.64
N ASP A 54 -19.59 3.82 -4.61
CA ASP A 54 -20.96 3.38 -4.36
C ASP A 54 -21.04 2.01 -3.67
N LYS A 55 -20.01 1.15 -3.93
CA LYS A 55 -19.86 -0.18 -3.33
C LYS A 55 -18.41 -0.57 -3.18
N ASN A 56 -18.14 -1.69 -2.51
CA ASN A 56 -16.81 -2.25 -2.39
C ASN A 56 -16.32 -2.81 -3.73
N TYR A 57 -15.30 -2.16 -4.29
CA TYR A 57 -14.61 -2.58 -5.51
C TYR A 57 -13.23 -3.20 -5.22
N GLY A 58 -12.73 -3.06 -3.98
CA GLY A 58 -11.46 -3.60 -3.51
C GLY A 58 -10.31 -2.59 -3.48
N LYS A 59 -9.27 -2.93 -2.73
CA LYS A 59 -8.10 -2.06 -2.45
C LYS A 59 -7.48 -1.47 -3.71
N GLY A 60 -7.23 -2.29 -4.73
CA GLY A 60 -6.61 -1.84 -5.98
C GLY A 60 -7.50 -0.83 -6.74
N ALA A 61 -8.83 -1.02 -6.72
CA ALA A 61 -9.77 -0.07 -7.32
C ALA A 61 -9.76 1.27 -6.57
N ALA A 62 -9.74 1.24 -5.24
CA ALA A 62 -9.64 2.44 -4.41
C ALA A 62 -8.33 3.21 -4.67
N ILE A 63 -7.19 2.52 -4.73
CA ILE A 63 -5.90 3.15 -5.06
C ILE A 63 -5.94 3.78 -6.46
N ARG A 64 -6.46 3.09 -7.46
CA ARG A 64 -6.58 3.63 -8.82
C ARG A 64 -7.44 4.89 -8.89
N ALA A 65 -8.53 4.94 -8.12
CA ALA A 65 -9.36 6.15 -8.03
C ALA A 65 -8.59 7.34 -7.46
N ALA A 66 -7.70 7.10 -6.48
CA ALA A 66 -6.88 8.16 -5.89
C ALA A 66 -5.78 8.66 -6.83
N ILE A 67 -5.15 7.78 -7.62
CA ILE A 67 -3.96 8.11 -8.44
C ILE A 67 -4.22 9.29 -9.39
N SER A 68 -5.42 9.41 -9.94
CA SER A 68 -5.78 10.51 -10.86
C SER A 68 -5.77 11.88 -10.19
N LEU A 69 -5.96 11.94 -8.88
CA LEU A 69 -6.03 13.17 -8.08
C LEU A 69 -4.72 13.57 -7.41
N VAL A 70 -3.71 12.71 -7.46
CA VAL A 70 -2.40 12.98 -6.86
C VAL A 70 -1.78 14.21 -7.52
N ALA A 71 -1.34 15.18 -6.72
CA ALA A 71 -0.63 16.38 -7.17
C ALA A 71 0.84 16.39 -6.71
N GLY A 72 1.16 15.78 -5.57
CA GLY A 72 2.51 15.75 -5.01
C GLY A 72 3.50 14.91 -5.83
N ASP A 73 4.79 15.17 -5.64
CA ASP A 73 5.88 14.52 -6.38
C ASP A 73 6.08 13.06 -5.96
N ILE A 74 5.77 12.73 -4.70
CA ILE A 74 5.92 11.40 -4.12
C ILE A 74 4.56 10.92 -3.60
N THR A 75 4.19 9.68 -3.93
CA THR A 75 2.96 9.04 -3.46
C THR A 75 3.27 7.93 -2.48
N ILE A 76 2.70 7.99 -1.28
CA ILE A 76 2.75 6.92 -0.26
C ILE A 76 1.37 6.29 -0.16
N ILE A 77 1.30 4.96 -0.22
CA ILE A 77 0.06 4.22 0.01
C ILE A 77 -0.04 3.88 1.49
N GLN A 78 -1.13 4.33 2.14
CA GLN A 78 -1.42 4.09 3.54
C GLN A 78 -2.72 3.30 3.72
N ASP A 79 -2.66 2.17 4.42
CA ASP A 79 -3.85 1.46 4.87
C ASP A 79 -4.42 2.12 6.14
N ALA A 80 -5.74 2.06 6.33
CA ALA A 80 -6.40 2.71 7.45
C ALA A 80 -6.47 1.86 8.72
N ASP A 81 -5.75 0.76 8.77
CA ASP A 81 -5.90 -0.31 9.75
C ASP A 81 -4.90 -0.27 10.92
N LEU A 82 -4.07 0.78 10.99
CA LEU A 82 -3.03 0.97 12.02
C LEU A 82 -1.92 -0.10 12.04
N GLU A 83 -1.87 -1.04 11.08
CA GLU A 83 -0.77 -2.00 11.00
C GLU A 83 0.58 -1.32 10.67
N TYR A 84 0.56 -0.13 10.02
CA TYR A 84 1.72 0.64 9.61
C TYR A 84 1.75 2.02 10.26
N ASP A 85 2.94 2.51 10.61
CA ASP A 85 3.09 3.78 11.32
C ASP A 85 3.54 4.93 10.41
N PRO A 86 2.77 6.03 10.33
CA PRO A 86 3.18 7.23 9.59
C PRO A 86 4.49 7.91 10.08
N GLU A 87 4.99 7.57 11.25
CA GLU A 87 6.33 7.99 11.68
C GLU A 87 7.45 7.49 10.77
N ASP A 88 7.20 6.40 10.03
CA ASP A 88 8.15 5.85 9.07
C ASP A 88 8.22 6.65 7.75
N TYR A 89 7.34 7.62 7.51
CA TYR A 89 7.29 8.37 6.25
C TYR A 89 8.62 9.05 5.91
N LEU A 90 9.27 9.69 6.88
CA LEU A 90 10.55 10.37 6.64
C LEU A 90 11.62 9.41 6.10
N LYS A 91 11.75 8.21 6.68
CA LYS A 91 12.73 7.22 6.19
C LYS A 91 12.36 6.69 4.80
N LEU A 92 11.06 6.58 4.50
CA LEU A 92 10.57 6.09 3.21
C LEU A 92 10.78 7.09 2.08
N ILE A 93 10.68 8.41 2.35
CA ILE A 93 10.88 9.45 1.33
C ILE A 93 12.35 9.86 1.17
N GLU A 94 13.20 9.66 2.18
CA GLU A 94 14.61 10.05 2.15
C GLU A 94 15.36 9.56 0.91
N PRO A 95 15.19 8.30 0.43
CA PRO A 95 15.88 7.83 -0.76
C PRO A 95 15.54 8.61 -2.04
N PHE A 96 14.39 9.30 -2.11
CA PHE A 96 14.00 10.09 -3.28
C PHE A 96 14.77 11.41 -3.39
N ARG A 97 15.26 11.96 -2.27
CA ARG A 97 16.01 13.23 -2.25
C ARG A 97 17.25 13.21 -3.13
N ALA A 98 17.89 12.04 -3.25
CA ALA A 98 19.04 11.88 -4.13
C ALA A 98 18.70 11.81 -5.62
N GLY A 99 17.41 11.81 -6.00
CA GLY A 99 16.93 11.81 -7.39
C GLY A 99 17.14 10.50 -8.17
N VAL A 100 17.72 9.48 -7.55
CA VAL A 100 18.07 8.21 -8.21
C VAL A 100 16.99 7.14 -8.03
N VAL A 101 16.28 7.18 -6.90
CA VAL A 101 15.27 6.17 -6.54
C VAL A 101 13.88 6.63 -7.01
N LYS A 102 13.16 5.74 -7.66
CA LYS A 102 11.78 5.98 -8.13
C LYS A 102 10.73 5.19 -7.38
N VAL A 103 11.13 4.11 -6.69
CA VAL A 103 10.23 3.24 -5.92
C VAL A 103 10.93 2.78 -4.65
N VAL A 104 10.23 2.92 -3.52
CA VAL A 104 10.68 2.43 -2.21
C VAL A 104 9.56 1.61 -1.58
N TYR A 105 9.90 0.44 -1.04
CA TYR A 105 9.00 -0.38 -0.25
C TYR A 105 9.44 -0.39 1.20
N GLY A 106 8.48 -0.27 2.10
CA GLY A 106 8.70 -0.48 3.52
C GLY A 106 8.66 -1.96 3.85
N SER A 107 9.79 -2.59 4.18
CA SER A 107 9.83 -4.01 4.52
C SER A 107 9.59 -4.24 6.01
N ARG A 108 8.57 -5.06 6.30
CA ARG A 108 8.27 -5.57 7.66
C ARG A 108 9.32 -6.58 8.13
N PHE A 109 9.98 -7.26 7.19
CA PHE A 109 10.90 -8.35 7.47
C PHE A 109 12.34 -7.89 7.72
N LEU A 110 12.71 -6.70 7.24
CA LEU A 110 14.02 -6.10 7.54
C LEU A 110 14.13 -5.60 8.99
N ASN A 111 13.00 -5.25 9.62
CA ASN A 111 12.98 -4.85 11.02
C ASN A 111 12.78 -6.09 11.91
N LYS A 112 13.86 -6.56 12.53
CA LYS A 112 13.87 -7.75 13.40
C LYS A 112 13.04 -7.60 14.68
N GLN A 113 12.64 -6.39 15.05
CA GLN A 113 11.80 -6.13 16.22
C GLN A 113 10.32 -6.35 15.94
N ASN A 114 9.93 -6.44 14.66
CA ASN A 114 8.55 -6.67 14.28
C ASN A 114 8.08 -8.06 14.68
N ARG A 115 6.85 -8.12 15.20
CA ARG A 115 6.13 -9.37 15.44
C ARG A 115 5.28 -9.72 14.23
N HIS A 116 5.10 -11.00 13.95
CA HIS A 116 4.23 -11.48 12.88
C HIS A 116 3.03 -12.19 13.49
N SER A 117 1.81 -11.81 13.09
CA SER A 117 0.58 -12.34 13.69
C SER A 117 0.42 -13.86 13.52
N TYR A 118 0.78 -14.39 12.33
CA TYR A 118 0.64 -15.81 12.00
C TYR A 118 1.77 -16.29 11.10
N ARG A 119 2.39 -17.43 11.44
CA ARG A 119 3.49 -18.05 10.65
C ARG A 119 3.10 -18.29 9.18
N ARG A 120 1.85 -18.67 8.91
CA ARG A 120 1.35 -18.90 7.54
C ARG A 120 1.39 -17.63 6.67
N PHE A 121 1.02 -16.46 7.21
CA PHE A 121 1.08 -15.20 6.47
C PHE A 121 2.51 -14.74 6.26
N TYR A 122 3.38 -14.94 7.25
CA TYR A 122 4.81 -14.69 7.12
C TYR A 122 5.42 -15.54 6.00
N LEU A 123 5.24 -16.86 6.05
CA LEU A 123 5.77 -17.78 5.03
C LEU A 123 5.21 -17.48 3.64
N GLY A 124 3.93 -17.14 3.54
CA GLY A 124 3.31 -16.71 2.28
C GLY A 124 3.95 -15.44 1.72
N GLY A 125 4.22 -14.44 2.56
CA GLY A 125 4.90 -13.20 2.15
C GLY A 125 6.33 -13.45 1.68
N VAL A 126 7.10 -14.27 2.41
CA VAL A 126 8.46 -14.69 2.01
C VAL A 126 8.44 -15.42 0.66
N PHE A 127 7.51 -16.36 0.48
CA PHE A 127 7.36 -17.09 -0.78
C PHE A 127 7.05 -16.15 -1.97
N LEU A 128 6.10 -15.21 -1.80
CA LEU A 128 5.78 -14.24 -2.84
C LEU A 128 6.99 -13.35 -3.18
N SER A 129 7.76 -12.93 -2.19
CA SER A 129 8.98 -12.15 -2.40
C SER A 129 10.04 -12.95 -3.18
N LEU A 130 10.26 -14.22 -2.81
CA LEU A 130 11.20 -15.10 -3.53
C LEU A 130 10.75 -15.32 -4.99
N LEU A 131 9.45 -15.58 -5.21
CA LEU A 131 8.91 -15.75 -6.55
C LEU A 131 9.06 -14.47 -7.39
N THR A 132 8.80 -13.31 -6.80
CA THR A 132 9.00 -12.01 -7.46
C THR A 132 10.46 -11.79 -7.83
N ASN A 133 11.39 -12.08 -6.91
CA ASN A 133 12.82 -11.95 -7.16
C ASN A 133 13.28 -12.84 -8.30
N LEU A 134 12.80 -14.09 -8.35
CA LEU A 134 13.11 -15.03 -9.43
C LEU A 134 12.56 -14.57 -10.79
N LEU A 135 11.30 -14.12 -10.83
CA LEU A 135 10.65 -13.74 -12.08
C LEU A 135 11.10 -12.38 -12.62
N TYR A 136 11.43 -11.44 -11.74
CA TYR A 136 11.64 -10.03 -12.10
C TYR A 136 13.04 -9.49 -11.75
N PHE A 137 13.95 -10.35 -11.29
CA PHE A 137 15.32 -9.98 -10.93
C PHE A 137 15.42 -8.85 -9.90
N GLN A 138 14.47 -8.82 -8.97
CA GLN A 138 14.47 -7.91 -7.83
C GLN A 138 15.21 -8.53 -6.63
N ARG A 139 15.34 -7.76 -5.55
CA ARG A 139 15.95 -8.22 -4.28
C ARG A 139 15.05 -7.85 -3.11
N LEU A 140 13.76 -8.21 -3.22
CA LEU A 140 12.75 -7.86 -2.22
C LEU A 140 12.71 -8.90 -1.10
N THR A 141 12.54 -8.40 0.12
CA THR A 141 12.24 -9.21 1.30
C THR A 141 10.73 -9.23 1.57
N ASP A 142 10.00 -8.15 1.21
CA ASP A 142 8.57 -7.99 1.50
C ASP A 142 7.79 -7.41 0.31
N GLU A 143 7.48 -8.26 -0.69
CA GLU A 143 6.68 -7.88 -1.86
C GLU A 143 5.28 -7.40 -1.47
N SER A 144 4.63 -8.07 -0.51
CA SER A 144 3.22 -7.84 -0.15
C SER A 144 3.00 -6.72 0.87
N THR A 145 4.01 -5.93 1.18
CA THR A 145 3.89 -4.76 2.05
C THR A 145 2.87 -3.75 1.52
N CYS A 146 2.18 -3.05 2.42
CA CYS A 146 1.34 -1.91 2.05
C CYS A 146 2.15 -0.66 1.77
N TYR A 147 3.20 -0.38 2.57
CA TYR A 147 4.03 0.79 2.35
C TYR A 147 4.82 0.69 1.06
N LYS A 148 4.15 1.09 -0.01
CA LYS A 148 4.73 1.27 -1.34
C LYS A 148 4.75 2.76 -1.65
N VAL A 149 5.95 3.27 -1.91
CA VAL A 149 6.22 4.69 -2.18
C VAL A 149 6.75 4.83 -3.59
N PHE A 150 6.22 5.80 -4.32
CA PHE A 150 6.52 5.98 -5.73
C PHE A 150 6.80 7.44 -6.06
N ASP A 151 7.67 7.66 -7.05
CA ASP A 151 7.58 8.85 -7.88
C ASP A 151 6.16 8.90 -8.48
N SER A 152 5.45 10.00 -8.28
CA SER A 152 4.04 10.12 -8.66
C SER A 152 3.83 10.08 -10.17
N ARG A 153 4.78 10.61 -10.96
CA ARG A 153 4.72 10.55 -12.43
C ARG A 153 4.86 9.12 -12.92
N LEU A 154 5.79 8.36 -12.31
CA LEU A 154 5.92 6.94 -12.59
C LEU A 154 4.62 6.20 -12.26
N LEU A 155 4.06 6.38 -11.07
CA LEU A 155 2.85 5.68 -10.64
C LEU A 155 1.66 5.96 -11.60
N LYS A 156 1.47 7.22 -11.98
CA LYS A 156 0.45 7.64 -12.95
C LYS A 156 0.64 7.02 -14.34
N SER A 157 1.87 6.73 -14.73
CA SER A 157 2.18 6.12 -16.03
C SER A 157 1.93 4.62 -16.08
N ILE A 158 1.70 3.96 -14.93
CA ILE A 158 1.47 2.53 -14.84
C ILE A 158 -0.02 2.24 -15.06
N ASN A 159 -0.36 1.49 -16.10
CA ASN A 159 -1.73 1.06 -16.36
C ASN A 159 -2.14 -0.08 -15.42
N LEU A 160 -2.60 0.25 -14.21
CA LEU A 160 -3.06 -0.71 -13.21
C LEU A 160 -4.48 -1.20 -13.53
N LYS A 161 -4.72 -2.50 -13.42
CA LYS A 161 -5.99 -3.16 -13.77
C LYS A 161 -6.62 -3.90 -12.59
N CYS A 162 -5.82 -4.42 -11.67
CA CYS A 162 -6.31 -5.20 -10.52
C CYS A 162 -7.19 -4.37 -9.59
N LYS A 163 -8.19 -5.03 -9.01
CA LYS A 163 -9.18 -4.38 -8.12
C LYS A 163 -8.91 -4.66 -6.65
N GLY A 164 -8.41 -5.85 -6.31
CA GLY A 164 -8.23 -6.30 -4.93
C GLY A 164 -6.78 -6.19 -4.42
N PHE A 165 -6.40 -7.12 -3.56
CA PHE A 165 -5.04 -7.17 -2.98
C PHE A 165 -3.96 -7.52 -4.00
N GLU A 166 -4.34 -8.10 -5.13
CA GLU A 166 -3.47 -8.38 -6.28
C GLU A 166 -2.88 -7.10 -6.91
N PHE A 167 -3.26 -5.92 -6.45
CA PHE A 167 -2.59 -4.67 -6.76
C PHE A 167 -1.09 -4.72 -6.43
N CYS A 168 -0.72 -5.32 -5.29
CA CYS A 168 0.68 -5.38 -4.86
C CYS A 168 1.57 -6.11 -5.88
N PRO A 169 1.30 -7.37 -6.26
CA PRO A 169 2.08 -8.06 -7.29
C PRO A 169 1.96 -7.41 -8.68
N GLU A 170 0.81 -6.80 -9.03
CA GLU A 170 0.67 -6.11 -10.30
C GLU A 170 1.61 -4.91 -10.43
N VAL A 171 1.59 -4.01 -9.44
CA VAL A 171 2.44 -2.81 -9.49
C VAL A 171 3.92 -3.17 -9.43
N THR A 172 4.28 -4.18 -8.62
CA THR A 172 5.65 -4.67 -8.50
C THR A 172 6.15 -5.24 -9.83
N ALA A 173 5.36 -6.10 -10.48
CA ALA A 173 5.68 -6.68 -11.78
C ALA A 173 5.88 -5.59 -12.86
N LYS A 174 4.97 -4.62 -12.94
CA LYS A 174 5.01 -3.55 -13.95
C LYS A 174 6.16 -2.56 -13.73
N VAL A 175 6.51 -2.27 -12.49
CA VAL A 175 7.69 -1.47 -12.13
C VAL A 175 8.97 -2.21 -12.55
N ALA A 176 9.07 -3.48 -12.17
CA ALA A 176 10.26 -4.28 -12.45
C ALA A 176 10.48 -4.53 -13.97
N LYS A 177 9.39 -4.74 -14.75
CA LYS A 177 9.46 -4.84 -16.23
C LYS A 177 10.00 -3.57 -16.89
N ARG A 178 9.91 -2.41 -16.26
CA ARG A 178 10.52 -1.15 -16.74
C ARG A 178 12.00 -1.02 -16.36
N GLY A 179 12.61 -2.07 -15.81
CA GLY A 179 14.00 -2.06 -15.37
C GLY A 179 14.26 -1.24 -14.11
N ILE A 180 13.19 -0.90 -13.35
CA ILE A 180 13.31 -0.09 -12.14
C ILE A 180 13.56 -1.02 -10.96
N LEU A 181 14.68 -0.79 -10.26
CA LEU A 181 14.97 -1.47 -9.02
C LEU A 181 14.18 -0.83 -7.86
N ILE A 182 13.57 -1.69 -7.04
CA ILE A 182 12.81 -1.29 -5.87
C ILE A 182 13.75 -1.33 -4.66
N LYS A 183 13.90 -0.19 -3.97
CA LYS A 183 14.66 -0.10 -2.73
C LYS A 183 13.77 -0.46 -1.55
N GLU A 184 14.29 -1.24 -0.60
CA GLU A 184 13.56 -1.52 0.64
C GLU A 184 14.15 -0.75 1.84
N ILE A 185 13.26 -0.34 2.74
CA ILE A 185 13.57 0.33 4.00
C ILE A 185 12.85 -0.42 5.14
N PRO A 186 13.52 -0.71 6.27
CA PRO A 186 12.87 -1.33 7.42
C PRO A 186 11.81 -0.40 8.02
N ILE A 187 10.62 -0.94 8.30
CA ILE A 187 9.49 -0.20 8.88
C ILE A 187 8.97 -0.86 10.15
N SER A 188 8.21 -0.09 10.91
CA SER A 188 7.45 -0.57 12.05
C SER A 188 6.18 -1.30 11.58
N TYR A 189 5.79 -2.39 12.27
CA TYR A 189 4.63 -3.18 11.92
C TYR A 189 3.90 -3.69 13.16
N TYR A 190 2.62 -3.42 13.24
CA TYR A 190 1.71 -3.77 14.34
C TYR A 190 0.59 -4.67 13.82
N PRO A 191 0.82 -6.00 13.74
CA PRO A 191 -0.11 -6.90 13.07
C PRO A 191 -1.44 -7.01 13.79
N ARG A 192 -2.55 -6.88 13.06
CA ARG A 192 -3.88 -7.19 13.55
C ARG A 192 -4.14 -8.71 13.56
N SER A 193 -4.91 -9.16 14.54
CA SER A 193 -5.47 -10.50 14.57
C SER A 193 -6.65 -10.63 13.59
N ILE A 194 -7.10 -11.89 13.35
CA ILE A 194 -8.31 -12.14 12.55
C ILE A 194 -9.55 -11.55 13.23
N GLN A 195 -9.61 -11.58 14.57
CA GLN A 195 -10.70 -10.99 15.36
C GLN A 195 -10.76 -9.46 15.24
N GLU A 196 -9.65 -8.82 14.98
CA GLU A 196 -9.54 -7.38 14.72
C GLU A 196 -9.78 -7.00 13.26
N GLY A 197 -10.28 -7.92 12.43
CA GLY A 197 -10.74 -7.64 11.07
C GLY A 197 -9.69 -7.80 9.97
N LYS A 198 -8.70 -8.68 10.15
CA LYS A 198 -7.74 -9.02 9.07
C LYS A 198 -8.45 -9.64 7.88
N LYS A 199 -8.43 -8.95 6.74
CA LYS A 199 -9.25 -9.26 5.54
C LYS A 199 -8.58 -10.19 4.53
N ILE A 200 -7.26 -10.40 4.61
CA ILE A 200 -6.50 -11.21 3.65
C ILE A 200 -6.76 -12.71 3.83
N SER A 201 -6.88 -13.45 2.73
CA SER A 201 -7.13 -14.89 2.69
C SER A 201 -6.08 -15.64 1.85
N TRP A 202 -6.04 -16.98 1.95
CA TRP A 202 -5.16 -17.81 1.10
C TRP A 202 -5.47 -17.68 -0.40
N ARG A 203 -6.73 -17.37 -0.75
CA ARG A 203 -7.15 -17.13 -2.14
C ARG A 203 -6.46 -15.91 -2.73
N ASP A 204 -6.19 -14.90 -1.91
CA ASP A 204 -5.46 -13.70 -2.35
C ASP A 204 -4.00 -14.03 -2.66
N GLY A 205 -3.40 -14.99 -1.91
CA GLY A 205 -2.08 -15.52 -2.22
C GLY A 205 -2.03 -16.21 -3.59
N LEU A 206 -3.01 -17.06 -3.92
CA LEU A 206 -3.10 -17.70 -5.24
C LEU A 206 -3.27 -16.68 -6.37
N LYS A 207 -4.11 -15.66 -6.16
CA LYS A 207 -4.26 -14.57 -7.12
C LYS A 207 -2.95 -13.81 -7.30
N ALA A 208 -2.20 -13.56 -6.22
CA ALA A 208 -0.92 -12.87 -6.29
C ALA A 208 0.09 -13.67 -7.15
N ILE A 209 0.20 -14.99 -6.93
CA ILE A 209 1.03 -15.88 -7.76
C ILE A 209 0.63 -15.79 -9.23
N TRP A 210 -0.68 -15.92 -9.50
CA TRP A 210 -1.19 -15.84 -10.87
C TRP A 210 -0.85 -14.50 -11.54
N ILE A 211 -0.98 -13.39 -10.83
CA ILE A 211 -0.67 -12.06 -11.35
C ILE A 211 0.82 -11.90 -11.63
N LEU A 212 1.70 -12.41 -10.76
CA LEU A 212 3.14 -12.40 -11.03
C LEU A 212 3.49 -13.20 -12.29
N LEU A 213 2.92 -14.39 -12.47
CA LEU A 213 3.14 -15.20 -13.67
C LEU A 213 2.55 -14.53 -14.92
N LYS A 214 1.31 -14.04 -14.83
CA LYS A 214 0.62 -13.36 -15.92
C LYS A 214 1.41 -12.18 -16.45
N TYR A 215 1.80 -11.25 -15.57
CA TYR A 215 2.52 -10.04 -15.99
C TYR A 215 4.00 -10.29 -16.33
N ARG A 216 4.53 -11.48 -16.11
CA ARG A 216 5.82 -11.88 -16.67
C ARG A 216 5.74 -12.06 -18.20
N ILE A 217 4.60 -12.56 -18.68
CA ILE A 217 4.38 -12.93 -20.09
C ILE A 217 3.63 -11.82 -20.84
N ILE A 218 2.60 -11.23 -20.22
CA ILE A 218 1.67 -10.25 -20.82
C ILE A 218 1.90 -8.89 -20.18
N ASP A 219 1.66 -7.81 -20.91
CA ASP A 219 1.60 -6.43 -20.37
C ASP A 219 0.18 -6.04 -19.96
#